data_b93e5280c067515782b8ccc85b6a07ed
#
_entry.id   b93e5280c067515782b8ccc85b6a07ed
#
_cell.length_a   1.000
_cell.length_b   1.000
_cell.length_c   1.000
_cell.angle_alpha   90.00
_cell.angle_beta   90.00
_cell.angle_gamma   90.00
#
_symmetry.space_group_name_H-M   'P 1'
#
loop_
_entity.id
_entity.type
_entity.pdbx_description
1 polymer ?
#
loop_
_entity_poly.entity_id
_entity_poly.type
_entity_poly.pdbx_seq_one_letter_code
_entity_poly.pdbx_strand_id
1 'polypeptide(L)'
;IGTGGAAAVSVVVVILLVGMLFASPLGILFAGEDTGTEIKIPDAVATLNGEFTDEIYRIMEEHPYDELDMQEGMEAAMLQNWRNVLAVYAVKVSTDEEHGLDVMTMDEEKLQLLREIFFDANKLEYELTARTVDGKRITTLHISVQIKDAMQMANEYGFTAQQREMLEELLKPDYDDIFLSLIGDYQPDGMPIGPVDISDIQGTLPDDLDPLRESIVLTAYQLLGKVTYFWGGKSLVLGWDSRWGTPTTVTAPGSGSTGKVLPFGLDCSGFVDWTFYNATSGAYLPGRGGGAASQHGYCTNIAWSDALPGDLVFYADDSHVGIVCGYDSVGNLLVIH
;
A
#
# COMPACT_ATOMS: atom_id res chain seq x y z
N ILE A 1 54.30 -7.76 -22.83
CA ILE A 1 54.24 -7.47 -21.37
C ILE A 1 53.31 -6.26 -21.21
N GLY A 2 52.11 -6.39 -20.66
CA GLY A 2 51.31 -5.22 -20.28
C GLY A 2 49.81 -5.29 -20.37
N THR A 3 49.17 -6.47 -20.35
CA THR A 3 47.67 -6.52 -20.34
C THR A 3 47.05 -7.05 -19.01
N GLY A 4 47.90 -7.50 -18.08
CA GLY A 4 47.41 -7.99 -16.77
C GLY A 4 47.16 -6.92 -15.70
N GLY A 5 47.80 -5.74 -15.81
CA GLY A 5 47.68 -4.71 -14.78
C GLY A 5 46.37 -3.93 -14.81
N ALA A 6 45.86 -3.62 -16.00
CA ALA A 6 44.62 -2.85 -16.12
C ALA A 6 43.36 -3.63 -15.67
N ALA A 7 43.32 -4.93 -15.97
CA ALA A 7 42.23 -5.81 -15.54
C ALA A 7 42.23 -6.02 -14.01
N ALA A 8 43.40 -6.20 -13.40
CA ALA A 8 43.53 -6.34 -11.94
C ALA A 8 43.15 -5.07 -11.19
N VAL A 9 43.52 -3.90 -11.71
CA VAL A 9 43.13 -2.59 -11.13
C VAL A 9 41.64 -2.37 -11.25
N SER A 10 41.01 -2.73 -12.39
CA SER A 10 39.58 -2.61 -12.57
C SER A 10 38.77 -3.53 -11.61
N VAL A 11 39.23 -4.78 -11.40
CA VAL A 11 38.58 -5.71 -10.48
C VAL A 11 38.74 -5.23 -9.01
N VAL A 12 39.90 -4.73 -8.62
CA VAL A 12 40.10 -4.19 -7.26
C VAL A 12 39.26 -2.93 -7.04
N VAL A 13 39.14 -2.05 -8.03
CA VAL A 13 38.29 -0.84 -7.94
C VAL A 13 36.81 -1.23 -7.85
N VAL A 14 36.35 -2.21 -8.61
CA VAL A 14 34.97 -2.72 -8.53
C VAL A 14 34.72 -3.37 -7.17
N ILE A 15 35.63 -4.18 -6.65
CA ILE A 15 35.52 -4.79 -5.31
C ILE A 15 35.51 -3.72 -4.19
N LEU A 16 36.32 -2.68 -4.32
CA LEU A 16 36.33 -1.56 -3.35
C LEU A 16 35.05 -0.72 -3.45
N LEU A 17 34.54 -0.48 -4.66
CA LEU A 17 33.28 0.24 -4.86
C LEU A 17 32.08 -0.56 -4.34
N VAL A 18 32.07 -1.86 -4.59
CA VAL A 18 31.05 -2.78 -4.04
C VAL A 18 31.18 -2.86 -2.51
N GLY A 19 32.40 -2.98 -1.96
CA GLY A 19 32.63 -2.96 -0.52
C GLY A 19 32.25 -1.65 0.17
N MET A 20 32.39 -0.51 -0.52
CA MET A 20 31.93 0.79 -0.02
C MET A 20 30.40 0.93 -0.09
N LEU A 21 29.74 0.32 -1.07
CA LEU A 21 28.26 0.25 -1.14
C LEU A 21 27.71 -0.59 0.00
N PHE A 22 28.30 -1.73 0.32
CA PHE A 22 27.86 -2.61 1.41
C PHE A 22 28.11 -2.03 2.83
N ALA A 23 29.04 -1.10 2.98
CA ALA A 23 29.31 -0.37 4.23
C ALA A 23 28.64 1.02 4.26
N SER A 24 27.78 1.32 3.31
CA SER A 24 27.06 2.59 3.23
C SER A 24 25.61 2.41 3.73
N PRO A 25 24.89 3.50 4.10
CA PRO A 25 23.48 3.43 4.43
C PRO A 25 22.61 2.81 3.33
N LEU A 26 23.06 2.87 2.07
CA LEU A 26 22.40 2.20 0.94
C LEU A 26 22.45 0.68 1.04
N GLY A 27 23.48 0.10 1.67
CA GLY A 27 23.61 -1.37 1.79
C GLY A 27 22.47 -2.01 2.54
N ILE A 28 21.93 -1.36 3.57
CA ILE A 28 20.81 -1.89 4.36
C ILE A 28 19.51 -1.99 3.53
N LEU A 29 19.34 -1.14 2.53
CA LEU A 29 18.16 -1.15 1.68
C LEU A 29 18.09 -2.39 0.79
N PHE A 30 19.23 -3.07 0.58
CA PHE A 30 19.32 -4.34 -0.16
C PHE A 30 19.44 -5.55 0.78
N ALA A 31 19.17 -5.37 2.08
CA ALA A 31 19.21 -6.47 3.05
C ALA A 31 18.24 -7.58 2.65
N GLY A 32 18.72 -8.83 2.69
CA GLY A 32 17.92 -10.01 2.41
C GLY A 32 17.89 -10.48 0.95
N GLU A 33 18.43 -9.71 -0.01
CA GLU A 33 18.39 -10.14 -1.43
C GLU A 33 19.27 -11.37 -1.74
N ASP A 34 20.42 -11.54 -1.04
CA ASP A 34 21.39 -12.61 -1.35
C ASP A 34 21.89 -13.42 -0.14
N THR A 35 21.41 -13.14 1.08
CA THR A 35 21.96 -13.73 2.32
C THR A 35 21.20 -14.95 2.83
N GLY A 36 20.10 -15.34 2.16
CA GLY A 36 19.25 -16.45 2.62
C GLY A 36 18.48 -16.13 3.91
N THR A 37 18.39 -14.86 4.28
CA THR A 37 17.51 -14.38 5.35
C THR A 37 16.05 -14.37 4.88
N GLU A 38 15.14 -14.69 5.79
CA GLU A 38 13.73 -14.94 5.47
C GLU A 38 12.93 -13.65 5.17
N ILE A 39 13.43 -12.45 5.53
CA ILE A 39 12.70 -11.17 5.41
C ILE A 39 13.47 -10.22 4.50
N LYS A 40 12.79 -9.68 3.49
CA LYS A 40 13.27 -8.63 2.61
C LYS A 40 12.61 -7.28 2.94
N ILE A 41 13.26 -6.17 2.58
CA ILE A 41 12.67 -4.82 2.78
C ILE A 41 11.29 -4.68 2.12
N PRO A 42 11.07 -5.11 0.86
CA PRO A 42 9.73 -5.06 0.26
C PRO A 42 8.66 -5.85 1.03
N ASP A 43 9.01 -7.02 1.57
CA ASP A 43 8.09 -7.83 2.39
C ASP A 43 7.77 -7.13 3.72
N ALA A 44 8.79 -6.50 4.35
CA ALA A 44 8.60 -5.70 5.54
C ALA A 44 7.71 -4.47 5.29
N VAL A 45 7.90 -3.77 4.17
CA VAL A 45 7.05 -2.65 3.74
C VAL A 45 5.61 -3.10 3.56
N ALA A 46 5.38 -4.21 2.84
CA ALA A 46 4.04 -4.76 2.63
C ALA A 46 3.37 -5.16 3.97
N THR A 47 4.13 -5.81 4.86
CA THR A 47 3.65 -6.19 6.20
C THR A 47 3.23 -4.97 7.02
N LEU A 48 4.06 -3.92 7.06
CA LEU A 48 3.78 -2.71 7.85
C LEU A 48 2.63 -1.88 7.25
N ASN A 49 2.46 -1.87 5.94
CA ASN A 49 1.26 -1.30 5.30
C ASN A 49 -0.01 -2.05 5.74
N GLY A 50 0.04 -3.38 5.81
CA GLY A 50 -1.05 -4.20 6.35
C GLY A 50 -1.35 -3.87 7.81
N GLU A 51 -0.33 -3.82 8.68
CA GLU A 51 -0.48 -3.46 10.10
C GLU A 51 -1.08 -2.05 10.29
N PHE A 52 -0.74 -1.09 9.42
CA PHE A 52 -1.33 0.26 9.45
C PHE A 52 -2.82 0.22 9.12
N THR A 53 -3.19 -0.55 8.13
CA THR A 53 -4.59 -0.77 7.75
C THR A 53 -5.35 -1.46 8.88
N ASP A 54 -4.79 -2.51 9.49
CA ASP A 54 -5.38 -3.22 10.62
C ASP A 54 -5.60 -2.29 11.83
N GLU A 55 -4.68 -1.36 12.06
CA GLU A 55 -4.83 -0.36 13.13
C GLU A 55 -6.00 0.59 12.88
N ILE A 56 -6.24 0.99 11.62
CA ILE A 56 -7.44 1.78 11.25
C ILE A 56 -8.70 0.99 11.57
N TYR A 57 -8.77 -0.29 11.20
CA TYR A 57 -9.93 -1.12 11.48
C TYR A 57 -10.12 -1.36 12.98
N ARG A 58 -9.03 -1.51 13.74
CA ARG A 58 -9.09 -1.62 15.20
C ARG A 58 -9.70 -0.37 15.82
N ILE A 59 -9.30 0.82 15.37
CA ILE A 59 -9.89 2.09 15.82
C ILE A 59 -11.39 2.13 15.51
N MET A 60 -11.80 1.71 14.30
CA MET A 60 -13.20 1.68 13.90
C MET A 60 -14.03 0.70 14.73
N GLU A 61 -13.47 -0.48 15.06
CA GLU A 61 -14.14 -1.50 15.87
C GLU A 61 -14.30 -1.09 17.35
N GLU A 62 -13.26 -0.48 17.91
CA GLU A 62 -13.24 -0.04 19.33
C GLU A 62 -14.11 1.19 19.58
N HIS A 63 -14.46 1.96 18.55
CA HIS A 63 -15.16 3.24 18.66
C HIS A 63 -16.46 3.26 17.84
N PRO A 64 -17.60 2.83 18.39
CA PRO A 64 -18.89 2.83 17.69
C PRO A 64 -19.25 4.23 17.16
N TYR A 65 -19.64 4.31 15.91
CA TYR A 65 -19.99 5.53 15.20
C TYR A 65 -21.24 5.35 14.33
N ASP A 66 -21.92 6.45 14.02
CA ASP A 66 -22.98 6.49 13.00
C ASP A 66 -22.43 6.96 11.63
N GLU A 67 -21.35 7.73 11.64
CA GLU A 67 -20.70 8.27 10.44
C GLU A 67 -19.17 8.15 10.58
N LEU A 68 -18.50 7.86 9.47
CA LEU A 68 -17.04 7.81 9.36
C LEU A 68 -16.57 8.98 8.49
N ASP A 69 -15.58 9.72 8.99
CA ASP A 69 -14.89 10.78 8.26
C ASP A 69 -13.38 10.49 8.28
N MET A 70 -12.88 9.95 7.18
CA MET A 70 -11.45 9.68 7.01
C MET A 70 -10.78 10.84 6.29
N GLN A 71 -9.58 11.22 6.74
CA GLN A 71 -8.77 12.22 6.06
C GLN A 71 -8.52 11.81 4.61
N GLU A 72 -8.89 12.68 3.68
CA GLU A 72 -8.66 12.45 2.25
C GLU A 72 -7.17 12.31 1.93
N GLY A 73 -6.81 11.28 1.16
CA GLY A 73 -5.44 11.01 0.77
C GLY A 73 -4.54 10.47 1.88
N MET A 74 -5.08 10.05 3.02
CA MET A 74 -4.34 9.53 4.17
C MET A 74 -3.43 8.36 3.77
N GLU A 75 -3.95 7.36 3.07
CA GLU A 75 -3.16 6.21 2.62
C GLU A 75 -2.07 6.62 1.63
N ALA A 76 -2.40 7.48 0.66
CA ALA A 76 -1.42 8.00 -0.29
C ALA A 76 -0.30 8.77 0.42
N ALA A 77 -0.63 9.60 1.41
CA ALA A 77 0.35 10.34 2.20
C ALA A 77 1.29 9.39 2.98
N MET A 78 0.74 8.34 3.59
CA MET A 78 1.51 7.31 4.30
C MET A 78 2.43 6.55 3.34
N LEU A 79 1.92 6.12 2.19
CA LEU A 79 2.73 5.42 1.18
C LEU A 79 3.85 6.30 0.62
N GLN A 80 3.59 7.57 0.36
CA GLN A 80 4.62 8.54 -0.07
C GLN A 80 5.70 8.75 1.00
N ASN A 81 5.36 8.58 2.27
CA ASN A 81 6.30 8.79 3.37
C ASN A 81 7.34 7.65 3.52
N TRP A 82 7.16 6.51 2.87
CA TRP A 82 8.10 5.40 2.95
C TRP A 82 9.54 5.78 2.59
N ARG A 83 9.73 6.68 1.63
CA ARG A 83 11.07 7.19 1.30
C ARG A 83 11.74 7.83 2.52
N ASN A 84 11.02 8.66 3.28
CA ASN A 84 11.51 9.28 4.49
C ASN A 84 11.81 8.24 5.58
N VAL A 85 10.88 7.28 5.76
CA VAL A 85 11.01 6.18 6.73
C VAL A 85 12.25 5.35 6.44
N LEU A 86 12.41 4.86 5.21
CA LEU A 86 13.54 4.02 4.82
C LEU A 86 14.88 4.76 4.87
N ALA A 87 14.91 6.04 4.51
CA ALA A 87 16.12 6.86 4.61
C ALA A 87 16.57 7.03 6.08
N VAL A 88 15.64 7.34 6.98
CA VAL A 88 15.91 7.44 8.42
C VAL A 88 16.34 6.11 9.00
N TYR A 89 15.64 5.03 8.65
CA TYR A 89 15.99 3.67 9.06
C TYR A 89 17.40 3.30 8.62
N ALA A 90 17.74 3.53 7.35
CA ALA A 90 19.06 3.21 6.81
C ALA A 90 20.18 3.95 7.53
N VAL A 91 20.00 5.22 7.87
CA VAL A 91 20.97 6.00 8.64
C VAL A 91 21.10 5.46 10.07
N LYS A 92 19.97 5.14 10.74
CA LYS A 92 20.02 4.60 12.11
C LYS A 92 20.77 3.27 12.16
N VAL A 93 20.45 2.31 11.31
CA VAL A 93 21.09 0.99 11.30
C VAL A 93 22.56 1.09 10.91
N SER A 94 22.93 1.84 9.86
CA SER A 94 24.32 1.92 9.39
C SER A 94 25.26 2.65 10.35
N THR A 95 24.73 3.43 11.29
CA THR A 95 25.51 4.16 12.30
C THR A 95 25.43 3.57 13.70
N ASP A 96 24.72 2.46 13.86
CA ASP A 96 24.68 1.72 15.12
C ASP A 96 26.01 1.01 15.36
N GLU A 97 26.59 1.15 16.58
CA GLU A 97 27.89 0.57 16.93
C GLU A 97 27.83 -0.97 17.05
N GLU A 98 26.67 -1.54 17.38
CA GLU A 98 26.49 -2.99 17.53
C GLU A 98 26.09 -3.67 16.22
N HIS A 99 25.28 -3.01 15.38
CA HIS A 99 24.64 -3.60 14.19
C HIS A 99 25.18 -3.06 12.86
N GLY A 100 25.94 -1.96 12.88
CA GLY A 100 26.43 -1.27 11.67
C GLY A 100 27.41 -2.08 10.80
N LEU A 101 27.91 -3.22 11.27
CA LEU A 101 28.76 -4.13 10.50
C LEU A 101 27.98 -5.21 9.76
N ASP A 102 26.72 -5.48 10.16
CA ASP A 102 25.82 -6.46 9.52
C ASP A 102 24.59 -5.76 8.95
N VAL A 103 24.82 -4.82 8.03
CA VAL A 103 23.75 -4.07 7.37
C VAL A 103 22.95 -4.90 6.36
N MET A 104 23.46 -6.06 5.96
CA MET A 104 22.87 -6.90 4.89
C MET A 104 21.83 -7.90 5.40
N THR A 105 21.74 -8.12 6.73
CA THR A 105 20.81 -9.07 7.32
C THR A 105 19.62 -8.35 7.92
N MET A 106 18.41 -8.65 7.47
CA MET A 106 17.18 -8.23 8.12
C MET A 106 16.80 -9.27 9.17
N ASP A 107 16.93 -8.92 10.43
CA ASP A 107 16.53 -9.73 11.58
C ASP A 107 15.30 -9.09 12.28
N GLU A 108 14.77 -9.78 13.28
CA GLU A 108 13.60 -9.34 14.05
C GLU A 108 13.79 -7.97 14.72
N GLU A 109 15.00 -7.69 15.19
CA GLU A 109 15.33 -6.42 15.88
C GLU A 109 15.33 -5.25 14.91
N LYS A 110 15.90 -5.43 13.73
CA LYS A 110 15.88 -4.43 12.65
C LYS A 110 14.48 -4.23 12.07
N LEU A 111 13.69 -5.30 11.95
CA LEU A 111 12.29 -5.20 11.56
C LEU A 111 11.47 -4.42 12.60
N GLN A 112 11.70 -4.68 13.89
CA GLN A 112 11.05 -3.94 14.97
C GLN A 112 11.44 -2.45 14.93
N LEU A 113 12.72 -2.13 14.70
CA LEU A 113 13.18 -0.75 14.52
C LEU A 113 12.50 -0.06 13.33
N LEU A 114 12.38 -0.77 12.20
CA LEU A 114 11.67 -0.24 11.02
C LEU A 114 10.20 0.03 11.35
N ARG A 115 9.53 -0.88 12.06
CA ARG A 115 8.15 -0.72 12.54
C ARG A 115 8.00 0.52 13.42
N GLU A 116 8.88 0.71 14.38
CA GLU A 116 8.85 1.88 15.29
C GLU A 116 8.99 3.18 14.53
N ILE A 117 9.93 3.26 13.58
CA ILE A 117 10.12 4.44 12.74
C ILE A 117 8.88 4.68 11.86
N PHE A 118 8.32 3.62 11.27
CA PHE A 118 7.16 3.72 10.40
C PHE A 118 5.93 4.28 11.13
N PHE A 119 5.59 3.73 12.30
CA PHE A 119 4.44 4.19 13.09
C PHE A 119 4.67 5.55 13.76
N ASP A 120 5.90 5.91 14.07
CA ASP A 120 6.23 7.26 14.55
C ASP A 120 6.13 8.29 13.42
N ALA A 121 6.55 7.92 12.21
CA ALA A 121 6.48 8.76 11.02
C ALA A 121 5.05 8.95 10.50
N ASN A 122 4.16 7.99 10.77
CA ASN A 122 2.79 7.94 10.25
C ASN A 122 1.81 7.70 11.41
N LYS A 123 1.72 8.68 12.29
CA LYS A 123 0.90 8.55 13.51
C LYS A 123 -0.59 8.69 13.19
N LEU A 124 -1.35 7.61 13.41
CA LEU A 124 -2.80 7.67 13.33
C LEU A 124 -3.37 8.47 14.51
N GLU A 125 -4.33 9.33 14.20
CA GLU A 125 -5.11 10.09 15.18
C GLU A 125 -6.59 9.90 14.89
N TYR A 126 -7.39 9.85 15.94
CA TYR A 126 -8.84 9.77 15.80
C TYR A 126 -9.54 10.67 16.80
N GLU A 127 -10.73 11.13 16.43
CA GLU A 127 -11.61 11.94 17.29
C GLU A 127 -13.07 11.51 17.08
N LEU A 128 -13.82 11.42 18.17
CA LEU A 128 -15.26 11.20 18.15
C LEU A 128 -15.97 12.53 18.39
N THR A 129 -16.72 12.98 17.41
CA THR A 129 -17.63 14.13 17.56
C THR A 129 -19.08 13.69 17.57
N ALA A 130 -19.97 14.49 18.15
CA ALA A 130 -21.39 14.19 18.15
C ALA A 130 -22.22 15.44 17.87
N ARG A 131 -23.24 15.29 17.02
CA ARG A 131 -24.22 16.34 16.72
C ARG A 131 -25.63 15.79 16.89
N THR A 132 -26.61 16.69 17.06
CA THR A 132 -28.02 16.30 17.11
C THR A 132 -28.70 16.73 15.81
N VAL A 133 -29.31 15.77 15.12
CA VAL A 133 -30.07 15.97 13.89
C VAL A 133 -31.47 15.37 14.12
N ASP A 134 -32.50 16.19 13.97
CA ASP A 134 -33.90 15.80 14.17
C ASP A 134 -34.18 15.09 15.51
N GLY A 135 -33.48 15.50 16.58
CA GLY A 135 -33.60 14.93 17.92
C GLY A 135 -32.81 13.62 18.12
N LYS A 136 -32.15 13.08 17.12
CA LYS A 136 -31.26 11.91 17.20
C LYS A 136 -29.81 12.37 17.34
N ARG A 137 -29.09 11.78 18.28
CA ARG A 137 -27.63 11.97 18.38
C ARG A 137 -26.94 11.18 17.27
N ILE A 138 -26.12 11.84 16.47
CA ILE A 138 -25.26 11.26 15.44
C ILE A 138 -23.82 11.41 15.89
N THR A 139 -23.11 10.30 15.98
CA THR A 139 -21.68 10.26 16.33
C THR A 139 -20.85 10.07 15.06
N THR A 140 -19.86 10.94 14.85
CA THR A 140 -18.92 10.82 13.71
C THR A 140 -17.54 10.45 14.25
N LEU A 141 -16.95 9.40 13.72
CA LEU A 141 -15.55 9.02 13.94
C LEU A 141 -14.70 9.68 12.86
N HIS A 142 -13.78 10.55 13.28
CA HIS A 142 -12.79 11.15 12.40
C HIS A 142 -11.48 10.38 12.56
N ILE A 143 -10.87 9.98 11.44
CA ILE A 143 -9.56 9.33 11.42
C ILE A 143 -8.63 10.12 10.51
N SER A 144 -7.43 10.40 10.99
CA SER A 144 -6.39 11.14 10.27
C SER A 144 -5.01 10.57 10.53
N VAL A 145 -4.05 10.92 9.68
CA VAL A 145 -2.63 10.59 9.87
C VAL A 145 -1.81 11.88 10.00
N GLN A 146 -0.98 11.94 11.03
CA GLN A 146 0.09 12.94 11.12
C GLN A 146 1.36 12.36 10.52
N ILE A 147 1.84 13.01 9.47
CA ILE A 147 3.07 12.62 8.76
C ILE A 147 4.25 13.44 9.28
N LYS A 148 5.34 12.77 9.63
CA LYS A 148 6.64 13.40 9.90
C LYS A 148 7.57 13.14 8.72
N ASP A 149 8.20 14.18 8.21
CA ASP A 149 9.27 14.03 7.23
C ASP A 149 10.60 13.54 7.87
N ALA A 150 11.55 13.17 7.02
CA ALA A 150 12.84 12.65 7.48
C ALA A 150 13.62 13.62 8.38
N MET A 151 13.53 14.94 8.15
CA MET A 151 14.25 15.92 8.93
C MET A 151 13.59 16.17 10.29
N GLN A 152 12.25 16.08 10.36
CA GLN A 152 11.51 16.09 11.63
C GLN A 152 11.91 14.89 12.50
N MET A 153 11.90 13.67 11.92
CA MET A 153 12.37 12.46 12.60
C MET A 153 13.83 12.57 13.05
N ALA A 154 14.73 13.07 12.19
CA ALA A 154 16.14 13.26 12.52
C ALA A 154 16.35 14.24 13.70
N ASN A 155 15.49 15.27 13.82
CA ASN A 155 15.50 16.19 14.96
C ASN A 155 15.08 15.47 16.24
N GLU A 156 13.97 14.73 16.20
CA GLU A 156 13.43 14.03 17.36
C GLU A 156 14.36 12.91 17.84
N TYR A 157 14.99 12.19 16.92
CA TYR A 157 15.96 11.12 17.23
C TYR A 157 17.36 11.64 17.60
N GLY A 158 17.56 12.95 17.55
CA GLY A 158 18.85 13.55 17.94
C GLY A 158 20.00 13.22 17.00
N PHE A 159 19.74 13.11 15.70
CA PHE A 159 20.77 12.80 14.71
C PHE A 159 21.94 13.78 14.78
N THR A 160 23.17 13.22 14.78
CA THR A 160 24.43 13.97 14.69
C THR A 160 24.52 14.71 13.35
N ALA A 161 25.46 15.64 13.23
CA ALA A 161 25.73 16.34 11.95
C ALA A 161 26.06 15.36 10.82
N GLN A 162 26.86 14.33 11.11
CA GLN A 162 27.22 13.31 10.13
C GLN A 162 26.01 12.49 9.68
N GLN A 163 25.15 12.06 10.62
CA GLN A 163 23.92 11.34 10.27
C GLN A 163 22.96 12.19 9.43
N ARG A 164 22.90 13.51 9.67
CA ARG A 164 22.09 14.42 8.86
C ARG A 164 22.63 14.57 7.44
N GLU A 165 23.96 14.69 7.28
CA GLU A 165 24.58 14.70 5.95
C GLU A 165 24.30 13.41 5.17
N MET A 166 24.34 12.25 5.84
CA MET A 166 23.98 10.96 5.24
C MET A 166 22.52 10.91 4.83
N LEU A 167 21.62 11.42 5.68
CA LEU A 167 20.18 11.48 5.41
C LEU A 167 19.87 12.41 4.22
N GLU A 168 20.44 13.60 4.21
CA GLU A 168 20.30 14.54 3.08
C GLU A 168 20.83 13.96 1.77
N GLU A 169 21.90 13.17 1.82
CA GLU A 169 22.43 12.47 0.65
C GLU A 169 21.41 11.44 0.12
N LEU A 170 20.87 10.57 1.00
CA LEU A 170 19.89 9.55 0.63
C LEU A 170 18.58 10.14 0.06
N LEU A 171 18.24 11.35 0.46
CA LEU A 171 17.01 12.03 0.00
C LEU A 171 17.20 12.80 -1.31
N LYS A 172 18.36 12.71 -1.97
CA LYS A 172 18.54 13.29 -3.31
C LYS A 172 17.75 12.51 -4.36
N PRO A 173 17.26 13.18 -5.41
CA PRO A 173 16.49 12.53 -6.49
C PRO A 173 17.25 11.38 -7.18
N ASP A 174 18.57 11.38 -7.13
CA ASP A 174 19.43 10.34 -7.71
C ASP A 174 19.16 8.93 -7.11
N TYR A 175 18.54 8.86 -5.95
CA TYR A 175 18.20 7.62 -5.26
C TYR A 175 16.70 7.25 -5.32
N ASP A 176 15.88 8.04 -6.01
CA ASP A 176 14.43 7.81 -6.07
C ASP A 176 14.06 6.43 -6.62
N ASP A 177 14.73 5.99 -7.68
CA ASP A 177 14.49 4.68 -8.29
C ASP A 177 14.78 3.52 -7.31
N ILE A 178 15.76 3.69 -6.42
CA ILE A 178 16.08 2.68 -5.41
C ILE A 178 14.92 2.57 -4.41
N PHE A 179 14.48 3.69 -3.86
CA PHE A 179 13.36 3.68 -2.91
C PHE A 179 12.08 3.16 -3.56
N LEU A 180 11.78 3.56 -4.79
CA LEU A 180 10.62 3.08 -5.53
C LEU A 180 10.64 1.55 -5.71
N SER A 181 11.82 0.97 -6.00
CA SER A 181 11.96 -0.48 -6.12
C SER A 181 11.70 -1.24 -4.81
N LEU A 182 11.91 -0.60 -3.66
CA LEU A 182 11.71 -1.18 -2.33
C LEU A 182 10.28 -1.02 -1.81
N ILE A 183 9.61 0.06 -2.21
CA ILE A 183 8.24 0.38 -1.78
C ILE A 183 7.21 -0.39 -2.62
N GLY A 184 7.64 -1.00 -3.72
CA GLY A 184 6.78 -1.57 -4.76
C GLY A 184 6.33 -0.49 -5.76
N ASP A 185 5.46 -0.85 -6.67
CA ASP A 185 5.04 0.00 -7.80
C ASP A 185 4.19 1.24 -7.40
N TYR A 186 4.39 1.77 -6.20
CA TYR A 186 3.72 2.99 -5.77
C TYR A 186 4.38 4.22 -6.41
N GLN A 187 3.62 4.91 -7.25
CA GLN A 187 4.03 6.17 -7.90
C GLN A 187 3.49 7.36 -7.09
N PRO A 188 4.37 8.26 -6.56
CA PRO A 188 3.95 9.36 -5.68
C PRO A 188 2.97 10.38 -6.29
N ASP A 189 2.87 10.43 -7.60
CA ASP A 189 2.11 11.42 -8.36
C ASP A 189 0.78 10.89 -8.92
N GLY A 190 0.27 9.75 -8.44
CA GLY A 190 -0.95 9.15 -8.96
C GLY A 190 -0.81 8.67 -10.41
N MET A 191 0.44 8.54 -10.91
CA MET A 191 0.67 7.87 -12.18
C MET A 191 0.35 6.39 -12.02
N PRO A 192 -0.27 5.79 -13.02
CA PRO A 192 -0.61 4.37 -12.95
C PRO A 192 0.65 3.55 -12.71
N ILE A 193 0.57 2.60 -11.79
CA ILE A 193 1.47 1.45 -11.75
C ILE A 193 1.70 1.01 -13.19
N GLY A 194 2.93 0.85 -13.59
CA GLY A 194 3.27 0.34 -14.92
C GLY A 194 2.42 -0.89 -15.21
N PRO A 195 2.19 -1.30 -16.45
CA PRO A 195 1.29 -2.40 -16.72
C PRO A 195 1.72 -3.58 -15.85
N VAL A 196 0.88 -3.90 -14.84
CA VAL A 196 1.03 -5.14 -14.08
C VAL A 196 1.07 -6.22 -15.12
N ASP A 197 2.14 -6.98 -15.18
CA ASP A 197 2.23 -8.03 -16.18
C ASP A 197 1.21 -9.10 -15.78
N ILE A 198 0.12 -9.15 -16.53
CA ILE A 198 -0.98 -10.09 -16.28
C ILE A 198 -0.45 -11.52 -16.24
N SER A 199 0.66 -11.82 -16.94
CA SER A 199 1.30 -13.12 -16.92
C SER A 199 1.91 -13.49 -15.56
N ASP A 200 2.44 -12.49 -14.82
CA ASP A 200 2.98 -12.71 -13.49
C ASP A 200 1.86 -13.04 -12.49
N ILE A 201 0.71 -12.36 -12.61
CA ILE A 201 -0.47 -12.63 -11.77
C ILE A 201 -1.06 -14.00 -12.08
N GLN A 202 -1.22 -14.35 -13.36
CA GLN A 202 -1.70 -15.68 -13.76
C GLN A 202 -0.85 -16.78 -13.16
N GLY A 203 0.47 -16.59 -13.08
CA GLY A 203 1.40 -17.54 -12.47
C GLY A 203 1.23 -17.71 -10.96
N THR A 204 0.52 -16.81 -10.27
CA THR A 204 0.26 -16.89 -8.82
C THR A 204 -1.12 -17.46 -8.48
N LEU A 205 -2.00 -17.60 -9.45
CA LEU A 205 -3.34 -18.18 -9.26
C LEU A 205 -3.27 -19.73 -9.29
N PRO A 206 -4.17 -20.42 -8.57
CA PRO A 206 -4.27 -21.89 -8.64
C PRO A 206 -4.51 -22.38 -10.08
N ASP A 207 -3.76 -23.41 -10.52
CA ASP A 207 -3.88 -23.99 -11.86
C ASP A 207 -5.29 -24.52 -12.19
N ASP A 208 -6.06 -24.89 -11.17
CA ASP A 208 -7.42 -25.44 -11.26
C ASP A 208 -8.52 -24.42 -10.95
N LEU A 209 -8.17 -23.13 -10.88
CA LEU A 209 -9.15 -22.08 -10.65
C LEU A 209 -10.18 -22.02 -11.78
N ASP A 210 -11.46 -21.86 -11.41
CA ASP A 210 -12.52 -21.66 -12.39
C ASP A 210 -12.22 -20.49 -13.33
N PRO A 211 -12.37 -20.63 -14.67
CA PRO A 211 -12.02 -19.58 -15.63
C PRO A 211 -12.74 -18.26 -15.44
N LEU A 212 -13.96 -18.26 -14.87
CA LEU A 212 -14.66 -17.04 -14.55
C LEU A 212 -14.02 -16.32 -13.37
N ARG A 213 -13.59 -17.06 -12.34
CA ARG A 213 -12.84 -16.52 -11.20
C ARG A 213 -11.52 -15.90 -11.63
N GLU A 214 -10.76 -16.61 -12.47
CA GLU A 214 -9.55 -16.07 -13.08
C GLU A 214 -9.83 -14.77 -13.83
N SER A 215 -10.87 -14.75 -14.68
CA SER A 215 -11.27 -13.54 -15.41
C SER A 215 -11.64 -12.37 -14.48
N ILE A 216 -12.32 -12.62 -13.36
CA ILE A 216 -12.66 -11.60 -12.35
C ILE A 216 -11.38 -11.00 -11.76
N VAL A 217 -10.44 -11.84 -11.31
CA VAL A 217 -9.18 -11.39 -10.72
C VAL A 217 -8.37 -10.57 -11.72
N LEU A 218 -8.16 -11.08 -12.93
CA LEU A 218 -7.40 -10.39 -13.98
C LEU A 218 -8.05 -9.05 -14.38
N THR A 219 -9.39 -9.00 -14.38
CA THR A 219 -10.14 -7.77 -14.66
C THR A 219 -9.96 -6.75 -13.53
N ALA A 220 -9.99 -7.19 -12.27
CA ALA A 220 -9.74 -6.33 -11.11
C ALA A 220 -8.35 -5.67 -11.19
N TYR A 221 -7.33 -6.44 -11.50
CA TYR A 221 -5.96 -5.93 -11.65
C TYR A 221 -5.79 -4.88 -12.75
N GLN A 222 -6.65 -4.84 -13.76
CA GLN A 222 -6.59 -3.82 -14.81
C GLN A 222 -6.80 -2.40 -14.29
N LEU A 223 -7.47 -2.25 -13.14
CA LEU A 223 -7.76 -0.95 -12.53
C LEU A 223 -6.75 -0.54 -11.47
N LEU A 224 -5.97 -1.48 -10.95
CA LEU A 224 -5.04 -1.24 -9.85
C LEU A 224 -4.05 -0.12 -10.24
N GLY A 225 -3.95 0.91 -9.39
CA GLY A 225 -3.12 2.09 -9.60
C GLY A 225 -3.54 3.02 -10.76
N LYS A 226 -4.66 2.73 -11.45
CA LYS A 226 -5.11 3.52 -12.62
C LYS A 226 -6.41 4.27 -12.37
N VAL A 227 -7.24 3.81 -11.45
CA VAL A 227 -8.54 4.41 -11.14
C VAL A 227 -8.56 4.77 -9.67
N THR A 228 -8.83 6.04 -9.37
CA THR A 228 -8.85 6.58 -8.02
C THR A 228 -10.15 6.23 -7.30
N TYR A 229 -10.12 6.21 -5.97
CA TYR A 229 -11.32 6.09 -5.17
C TYR A 229 -12.18 7.35 -5.31
N PHE A 230 -13.49 7.16 -5.55
CA PHE A 230 -14.46 8.25 -5.67
C PHE A 230 -15.77 7.83 -5.02
N TRP A 231 -16.14 8.43 -3.91
CA TRP A 231 -17.34 8.10 -3.13
C TRP A 231 -18.61 8.19 -3.97
N GLY A 232 -19.36 7.08 -4.07
CA GLY A 232 -20.52 6.94 -4.95
C GLY A 232 -20.17 6.75 -6.43
N GLY A 233 -18.88 6.54 -6.73
CA GLY A 233 -18.43 6.32 -8.12
C GLY A 233 -18.84 4.96 -8.63
N LYS A 234 -19.49 4.94 -9.80
CA LYS A 234 -19.96 3.74 -10.49
C LYS A 234 -19.68 3.84 -11.99
N SER A 235 -19.37 2.71 -12.60
CA SER A 235 -19.25 2.56 -14.04
C SER A 235 -19.80 1.22 -14.50
N LEU A 236 -20.59 1.24 -15.56
CA LEU A 236 -21.08 0.07 -16.29
C LEU A 236 -20.60 0.12 -17.74
N VAL A 237 -19.45 0.76 -17.96
CA VAL A 237 -18.80 0.79 -19.28
C VAL A 237 -18.01 -0.51 -19.45
N LEU A 238 -18.18 -1.17 -20.60
CA LEU A 238 -17.29 -2.27 -21.00
C LEU A 238 -15.95 -1.68 -21.44
N GLY A 239 -14.87 -2.12 -20.80
CA GLY A 239 -13.55 -1.56 -20.99
C GLY A 239 -13.34 -0.26 -20.21
N TRP A 240 -12.42 0.58 -20.69
CA TRP A 240 -12.00 1.81 -20.04
C TRP A 240 -13.10 2.88 -20.08
N ASP A 241 -13.49 3.42 -18.95
CA ASP A 241 -14.41 4.55 -18.88
C ASP A 241 -13.64 5.87 -19.05
N SER A 242 -13.94 6.61 -20.11
CA SER A 242 -13.26 7.86 -20.43
C SER A 242 -13.47 8.99 -19.40
N ARG A 243 -14.38 8.82 -18.45
CA ARG A 243 -14.62 9.76 -17.36
C ARG A 243 -13.58 9.65 -16.24
N TRP A 244 -12.90 8.52 -16.11
CA TRP A 244 -11.93 8.34 -15.01
C TRP A 244 -10.83 9.37 -15.09
N GLY A 245 -10.49 9.92 -13.91
CA GLY A 245 -9.54 11.00 -13.77
C GLY A 245 -10.08 12.40 -14.05
N THR A 246 -11.33 12.54 -14.59
CA THR A 246 -11.91 13.86 -14.84
C THR A 246 -12.36 14.53 -13.54
N PRO A 247 -12.05 15.82 -13.31
CA PRO A 247 -12.52 16.56 -12.15
C PRO A 247 -14.05 16.51 -12.05
N THR A 248 -14.59 15.91 -10.99
CA THR A 248 -16.03 15.68 -10.80
C THR A 248 -16.42 15.98 -9.36
N THR A 249 -17.58 16.62 -9.14
CA THR A 249 -18.07 16.86 -7.79
C THR A 249 -18.65 15.57 -7.20
N VAL A 250 -18.20 15.19 -6.01
CA VAL A 250 -18.78 14.10 -5.23
C VAL A 250 -20.18 14.51 -4.77
N THR A 251 -21.21 13.86 -5.29
CA THR A 251 -22.62 14.16 -4.98
C THR A 251 -23.25 13.19 -4.00
N ALA A 252 -22.68 11.98 -3.86
CA ALA A 252 -23.19 10.97 -2.95
C ALA A 252 -23.05 11.48 -1.49
N PRO A 253 -24.10 11.38 -0.65
CA PRO A 253 -24.05 11.80 0.74
C PRO A 253 -23.30 10.75 1.60
N GLY A 254 -22.86 11.16 2.80
CA GLY A 254 -22.31 10.23 3.80
C GLY A 254 -20.80 10.09 3.80
N SER A 255 -20.07 10.97 3.11
CA SER A 255 -18.60 11.02 3.14
C SER A 255 -18.09 12.43 3.39
N GLY A 256 -16.92 12.55 4.00
CA GLY A 256 -16.20 13.82 4.11
C GLY A 256 -15.77 14.42 2.75
N SER A 257 -15.82 13.63 1.68
CA SER A 257 -15.58 14.08 0.30
C SER A 257 -16.83 14.65 -0.38
N THR A 258 -18.03 14.48 0.19
CA THR A 258 -19.27 15.03 -0.40
C THR A 258 -19.18 16.53 -0.60
N GLY A 259 -19.45 16.97 -1.84
CA GLY A 259 -19.35 18.38 -2.27
C GLY A 259 -17.96 18.80 -2.76
N LYS A 260 -16.93 17.96 -2.63
CA LYS A 260 -15.59 18.24 -3.16
C LYS A 260 -15.49 17.84 -4.64
N VAL A 261 -14.58 18.49 -5.35
CA VAL A 261 -14.23 18.14 -6.74
C VAL A 261 -12.98 17.23 -6.69
N LEU A 262 -13.13 15.99 -7.10
CA LEU A 262 -12.09 14.98 -7.12
C LEU A 262 -11.98 14.36 -8.52
N PRO A 263 -10.84 13.69 -8.86
CA PRO A 263 -10.77 12.87 -10.05
C PRO A 263 -11.84 11.77 -10.00
N PHE A 264 -12.69 11.67 -11.03
CA PHE A 264 -13.73 10.64 -11.06
C PHE A 264 -13.12 9.24 -11.10
N GLY A 265 -13.66 8.35 -10.29
CA GLY A 265 -13.23 6.96 -10.18
C GLY A 265 -14.37 6.08 -9.66
N LEU A 266 -14.04 5.07 -8.86
CA LEU A 266 -14.98 4.09 -8.34
C LEU A 266 -14.96 4.08 -6.81
N ASP A 267 -16.10 3.86 -6.16
CA ASP A 267 -16.12 3.41 -4.77
C ASP A 267 -15.88 1.87 -4.70
N CYS A 268 -15.76 1.32 -3.50
CA CYS A 268 -15.51 -0.11 -3.30
C CYS A 268 -16.52 -1.01 -4.02
N SER A 269 -17.79 -0.70 -3.89
CA SER A 269 -18.85 -1.45 -4.54
C SER A 269 -18.94 -1.18 -6.05
N GLY A 270 -18.54 0.01 -6.49
CA GLY A 270 -18.40 0.35 -7.91
C GLY A 270 -17.26 -0.38 -8.58
N PHE A 271 -16.14 -0.56 -7.85
CA PHE A 271 -15.04 -1.39 -8.30
C PHE A 271 -15.47 -2.86 -8.52
N VAL A 272 -16.20 -3.45 -7.56
CA VAL A 272 -16.75 -4.79 -7.69
C VAL A 272 -17.73 -4.87 -8.87
N ASP A 273 -18.67 -3.92 -8.98
CA ASP A 273 -19.63 -3.86 -10.07
C ASP A 273 -18.94 -3.85 -11.43
N TRP A 274 -17.99 -2.93 -11.63
CA TRP A 274 -17.27 -2.82 -12.91
C TRP A 274 -16.47 -4.09 -13.21
N THR A 275 -15.81 -4.67 -12.22
CA THR A 275 -14.99 -5.88 -12.37
C THR A 275 -15.86 -7.04 -12.85
N PHE A 276 -16.94 -7.35 -12.14
CA PHE A 276 -17.82 -8.46 -12.51
C PHE A 276 -18.52 -8.22 -13.85
N TYR A 277 -18.98 -6.99 -14.09
CA TYR A 277 -19.62 -6.61 -15.35
C TYR A 277 -18.68 -6.82 -16.53
N ASN A 278 -17.43 -6.41 -16.42
CA ASN A 278 -16.44 -6.58 -17.48
C ASN A 278 -15.97 -8.04 -17.62
N ALA A 279 -15.71 -8.74 -16.53
CA ALA A 279 -15.33 -10.15 -16.56
C ALA A 279 -16.38 -11.06 -17.18
N THR A 280 -17.66 -10.65 -17.12
CA THR A 280 -18.79 -11.38 -17.71
C THR A 280 -19.30 -10.78 -19.02
N SER A 281 -18.58 -9.86 -19.62
CA SER A 281 -18.99 -9.16 -20.86
C SER A 281 -20.38 -8.52 -20.76
N GLY A 282 -20.68 -7.92 -19.60
CA GLY A 282 -21.95 -7.23 -19.33
C GLY A 282 -23.09 -8.13 -18.82
N ALA A 283 -22.84 -9.43 -18.59
CA ALA A 283 -23.90 -10.37 -18.26
C ALA A 283 -24.28 -10.41 -16.77
N TYR A 284 -23.37 -10.03 -15.85
CA TYR A 284 -23.59 -10.14 -14.42
C TYR A 284 -23.15 -8.92 -13.63
N LEU A 285 -23.95 -8.55 -12.62
CA LEU A 285 -23.71 -7.42 -11.74
C LEU A 285 -24.09 -7.82 -10.31
N PRO A 286 -23.12 -7.97 -9.39
CA PRO A 286 -23.40 -8.30 -8.01
C PRO A 286 -24.28 -7.25 -7.35
N GLY A 287 -25.29 -7.69 -6.54
CA GLY A 287 -26.17 -6.75 -5.86
C GLY A 287 -26.97 -5.81 -6.77
N ARG A 288 -26.99 -6.07 -8.07
CA ARG A 288 -27.70 -5.29 -9.10
C ARG A 288 -27.30 -3.80 -9.12
N GLY A 289 -26.03 -3.50 -8.90
CA GLY A 289 -25.50 -2.13 -8.89
C GLY A 289 -25.75 -1.35 -7.59
N GLY A 290 -26.08 -2.04 -6.49
CA GLY A 290 -26.21 -1.44 -5.17
C GLY A 290 -24.86 -1.18 -4.48
N GLY A 291 -24.92 -0.79 -3.20
CA GLY A 291 -23.72 -0.69 -2.34
C GLY A 291 -23.25 -2.04 -1.82
N ALA A 292 -22.20 -2.04 -0.97
CA ALA A 292 -21.62 -3.26 -0.38
C ALA A 292 -22.67 -4.15 0.32
N ALA A 293 -23.57 -3.57 1.11
CA ALA A 293 -24.67 -4.31 1.75
C ALA A 293 -25.59 -5.01 0.74
N SER A 294 -25.88 -4.37 -0.39
CA SER A 294 -26.66 -4.99 -1.46
C SER A 294 -25.92 -6.16 -2.11
N GLN A 295 -24.61 -5.98 -2.37
CA GLN A 295 -23.77 -7.04 -2.91
C GLN A 295 -23.66 -8.23 -1.95
N HIS A 296 -23.46 -7.97 -0.64
CA HIS A 296 -23.42 -9.01 0.40
C HIS A 296 -24.71 -9.84 0.44
N GLY A 297 -25.86 -9.20 0.28
CA GLY A 297 -27.16 -9.88 0.23
C GLY A 297 -27.31 -10.92 -0.90
N TYR A 298 -26.45 -10.91 -1.89
CA TYR A 298 -26.40 -11.89 -3.00
C TYR A 298 -25.31 -12.95 -2.81
N CYS A 299 -24.52 -12.87 -1.72
CA CYS A 299 -23.44 -13.79 -1.43
C CYS A 299 -23.86 -14.86 -0.42
N THR A 300 -23.16 -15.98 -0.44
CA THR A 300 -23.24 -17.01 0.59
C THR A 300 -21.99 -16.93 1.45
N ASN A 301 -22.15 -16.82 2.76
CA ASN A 301 -21.02 -16.79 3.68
C ASN A 301 -20.29 -18.14 3.70
N ILE A 302 -18.98 -18.07 3.58
CA ILE A 302 -18.08 -19.22 3.64
C ILE A 302 -17.01 -19.01 4.72
N ALA A 303 -16.33 -20.08 5.12
CA ALA A 303 -15.18 -19.94 6.03
C ALA A 303 -13.98 -19.34 5.28
N TRP A 304 -13.12 -18.62 5.99
CA TRP A 304 -11.89 -18.06 5.42
C TRP A 304 -10.98 -19.11 4.78
N SER A 305 -10.97 -20.34 5.33
CA SER A 305 -10.24 -21.48 4.76
C SER A 305 -10.76 -21.95 3.40
N ASP A 306 -11.98 -21.57 3.05
CA ASP A 306 -12.66 -22.00 1.83
C ASP A 306 -12.71 -20.86 0.78
N ALA A 307 -12.19 -19.68 1.14
CA ALA A 307 -12.15 -18.52 0.26
C ALA A 307 -11.19 -18.76 -0.92
N LEU A 308 -11.63 -18.43 -2.12
CA LEU A 308 -10.89 -18.59 -3.37
C LEU A 308 -10.76 -17.24 -4.08
N PRO A 309 -9.74 -17.05 -4.93
CA PRO A 309 -9.66 -15.89 -5.81
C PRO A 309 -10.97 -15.66 -6.57
N GLY A 310 -11.43 -14.41 -6.62
CA GLY A 310 -12.73 -14.02 -7.18
C GLY A 310 -13.89 -14.03 -6.20
N ASP A 311 -13.71 -14.46 -4.93
CA ASP A 311 -14.69 -14.27 -3.86
C ASP A 311 -14.68 -12.82 -3.36
N LEU A 312 -15.81 -12.40 -2.75
CA LEU A 312 -15.94 -11.06 -2.17
C LEU A 312 -15.67 -11.10 -0.66
N VAL A 313 -14.93 -10.12 -0.19
CA VAL A 313 -14.71 -9.87 1.23
C VAL A 313 -15.51 -8.65 1.65
N PHE A 314 -16.36 -8.80 2.67
CA PHE A 314 -17.12 -7.71 3.24
C PHE A 314 -16.59 -7.38 4.62
N TYR A 315 -16.38 -6.11 4.86
CA TYR A 315 -15.98 -5.60 6.16
C TYR A 315 -17.18 -5.44 7.08
N ALA A 316 -16.92 -5.23 8.36
CA ALA A 316 -17.98 -5.12 9.36
C ALA A 316 -19.06 -4.11 8.93
N ASP A 317 -20.33 -4.46 9.18
CA ASP A 317 -21.50 -3.66 8.83
C ASP A 317 -21.65 -3.31 7.34
N ASP A 318 -21.02 -4.11 6.46
CA ASP A 318 -21.01 -3.87 5.01
C ASP A 318 -20.45 -2.48 4.63
N SER A 319 -19.58 -1.93 5.47
CA SER A 319 -19.00 -0.61 5.26
C SER A 319 -18.05 -0.56 4.06
N HIS A 320 -17.49 -1.72 3.67
CA HIS A 320 -16.56 -1.85 2.55
C HIS A 320 -16.64 -3.23 1.92
N VAL A 321 -16.13 -3.37 0.69
CA VAL A 321 -16.06 -4.64 -0.02
C VAL A 321 -14.79 -4.68 -0.88
N GLY A 322 -14.17 -5.86 -0.97
CA GLY A 322 -13.05 -6.15 -1.84
C GLY A 322 -13.18 -7.50 -2.54
N ILE A 323 -12.23 -7.82 -3.41
CA ILE A 323 -12.16 -9.06 -4.18
C ILE A 323 -10.90 -9.83 -3.75
N VAL A 324 -11.06 -11.09 -3.34
CA VAL A 324 -9.91 -11.98 -3.11
C VAL A 324 -9.17 -12.15 -4.43
N CYS A 325 -7.87 -11.86 -4.45
CA CYS A 325 -7.07 -11.88 -5.68
C CYS A 325 -5.97 -12.94 -5.69
N GLY A 326 -5.76 -13.64 -4.58
CA GLY A 326 -4.73 -14.69 -4.48
C GLY A 326 -4.30 -14.91 -3.05
N TYR A 327 -3.06 -15.39 -2.91
CA TYR A 327 -2.42 -15.67 -1.63
C TYR A 327 -0.98 -15.12 -1.65
N ASP A 328 -0.51 -14.66 -0.51
CA ASP A 328 0.90 -14.32 -0.34
C ASP A 328 1.77 -15.58 -0.21
N SER A 329 3.09 -15.41 -0.09
CA SER A 329 4.06 -16.51 0.02
C SER A 329 3.91 -17.35 1.30
N VAL A 330 3.18 -16.88 2.31
CA VAL A 330 2.92 -17.60 3.56
C VAL A 330 1.47 -18.08 3.66
N GLY A 331 0.66 -17.88 2.61
CA GLY A 331 -0.69 -18.41 2.48
C GLY A 331 -1.80 -17.50 3.01
N ASN A 332 -1.53 -16.22 3.28
CA ASN A 332 -2.57 -15.26 3.60
C ASN A 332 -3.33 -14.84 2.34
N LEU A 333 -4.63 -14.58 2.50
CA LEU A 333 -5.45 -14.05 1.42
C LEU A 333 -5.05 -12.62 1.06
N LEU A 334 -4.87 -12.36 -0.22
CA LEU A 334 -4.69 -11.04 -0.79
C LEU A 334 -6.03 -10.51 -1.29
N VAL A 335 -6.33 -9.24 -1.01
CA VAL A 335 -7.61 -8.59 -1.39
C VAL A 335 -7.32 -7.30 -2.13
N ILE A 336 -7.97 -7.11 -3.29
CA ILE A 336 -8.00 -5.83 -4.01
C ILE A 336 -9.30 -5.10 -3.66
N HIS A 337 -9.17 -3.82 -3.31
CA HIS A 337 -10.33 -2.98 -2.97
C HIS A 337 -10.14 -1.50 -3.33
#